data_673ac06b98c3e5b9f53a3208c77d786a
#
_entry.id   673ac06b98c3e5b9f53a3208c77d786a
#
_cell.length_a   1.000
_cell.length_b   1.000
_cell.length_c   1.000
_cell.angle_alpha   90.00
_cell.angle_beta   90.00
_cell.angle_gamma   90.00
#
_symmetry.space_group_name_H-M   'P 1'
#
loop_
_entity.id
_entity.type
_entity.pdbx_description
1 polymer ?
#
loop_
_entity_poly.entity_id
_entity_poly.type
_entity_poly.pdbx_seq_one_letter_code
_entity_poly.pdbx_strand_id
1 'polypeptide(L)'
;MLKVSVLAGTPVDTQMGVDFLERKNRHAPEDRQLEVLYRPVAVDCDSQIRFQYSDNDEKRQVMDAIFDADIENGVRDFFIYCNSLSGAFDFDRYEMQKSIDSGEDIHIITPLKIYRSLGRGYRRLGVIAANNLSAHSIEEALMSSNRDLYVIGSGNMAIVRAIEEGYEPSAIIESCGLADMDRYMEACGAEAILLGCTHFPYLKDEFEKVCGLPLIDPADMMYEKLMESFILQG
;
A
#
# COMPACT_ATOMS: atom_id res chain seq x y z
N MET A 1 16.75 -0.05 18.87
CA MET A 1 15.42 0.18 18.28
C MET A 1 15.61 0.34 16.77
N LEU A 2 14.88 -0.39 15.98
CA LEU A 2 14.98 -0.38 14.52
C LEU A 2 14.19 0.83 13.98
N LYS A 3 14.77 1.60 13.07
CA LYS A 3 14.11 2.79 12.50
C LYS A 3 13.42 2.42 11.19
N VAL A 4 12.16 2.80 11.06
CA VAL A 4 11.39 2.64 9.82
C VAL A 4 10.68 3.93 9.45
N SER A 5 10.81 4.34 8.19
CA SER A 5 10.09 5.49 7.64
C SER A 5 8.81 5.02 6.94
N VAL A 6 7.65 5.50 7.40
CA VAL A 6 6.36 5.24 6.78
C VAL A 6 6.04 6.36 5.80
N LEU A 7 6.01 6.03 4.52
CA LEU A 7 5.60 6.94 3.45
C LEU A 7 4.23 6.53 2.92
N ALA A 8 3.34 7.50 2.82
CA ALA A 8 2.08 7.32 2.09
C ALA A 8 1.70 8.58 1.33
N GLY A 9 0.59 8.52 0.60
CA GLY A 9 0.22 9.60 -0.32
C GLY A 9 -0.26 10.85 0.39
N THR A 10 -1.05 10.69 1.46
CA THR A 10 -1.66 11.80 2.21
C THR A 10 -1.34 11.71 3.71
N PRO A 11 -1.60 12.77 4.50
CA PRO A 11 -1.46 12.70 5.95
C PRO A 11 -2.31 11.60 6.59
N VAL A 12 -3.51 11.35 6.08
CA VAL A 12 -4.45 10.35 6.65
C VAL A 12 -3.93 8.94 6.45
N ASP A 13 -3.58 8.54 5.23
CA ASP A 13 -3.07 7.18 4.99
C ASP A 13 -1.66 6.97 5.56
N THR A 14 -0.85 8.03 5.67
CA THR A 14 0.43 7.96 6.40
C THR A 14 0.20 7.64 7.87
N GLN A 15 -0.77 8.33 8.51
CA GLN A 15 -1.11 8.06 9.90
C GLN A 15 -1.67 6.64 10.08
N MET A 16 -2.50 6.16 9.16
CA MET A 16 -2.98 4.77 9.17
C MET A 16 -1.83 3.76 9.14
N GLY A 17 -0.79 4.02 8.33
CA GLY A 17 0.40 3.19 8.27
C GLY A 17 1.23 3.22 9.55
N VAL A 18 1.39 4.39 10.16
CA VAL A 18 2.06 4.56 11.47
C VAL A 18 1.27 3.79 12.54
N ASP A 19 -0.03 3.99 12.64
CA ASP A 19 -0.90 3.32 13.61
C ASP A 19 -0.87 1.79 13.44
N PHE A 20 -0.78 1.32 12.19
CA PHE A 20 -0.63 -0.11 11.91
C PHE A 20 0.68 -0.65 12.50
N LEU A 21 1.83 -0.02 12.25
CA LEU A 21 3.11 -0.45 12.78
C LEU A 21 3.19 -0.30 14.30
N GLU A 22 2.63 0.75 14.87
CA GLU A 22 2.56 0.94 16.33
C GLU A 22 1.71 -0.13 17.03
N ARG A 23 0.61 -0.58 16.39
CA ARG A 23 -0.17 -1.72 16.90
C ARG A 23 0.66 -3.01 16.91
N LYS A 24 1.46 -3.25 15.87
CA LYS A 24 2.39 -4.39 15.82
C LYS A 24 3.47 -4.28 16.90
N ASN A 25 4.02 -3.08 17.10
CA ASN A 25 5.02 -2.79 18.14
C ASN A 25 4.57 -3.15 19.56
N ARG A 26 3.31 -2.92 19.90
CA ARG A 26 2.76 -3.22 21.25
C ARG A 26 2.92 -4.69 21.64
N HIS A 27 3.03 -5.58 20.69
CA HIS A 27 3.16 -7.03 20.90
C HIS A 27 4.53 -7.56 20.51
N ALA A 28 5.45 -6.68 20.03
CA ALA A 28 6.79 -7.06 19.63
C ALA A 28 7.74 -7.14 20.84
N PRO A 29 8.69 -8.09 20.87
CA PRO A 29 9.80 -8.10 21.83
C PRO A 29 10.62 -6.80 21.75
N GLU A 30 11.29 -6.42 22.86
CA GLU A 30 12.08 -5.17 22.93
C GLU A 30 13.14 -5.04 21.81
N ASP A 31 13.79 -6.15 21.46
CA ASP A 31 14.80 -6.21 20.40
C ASP A 31 14.23 -6.03 18.99
N ARG A 32 12.91 -6.10 18.85
CA ARG A 32 12.20 -5.95 17.56
C ARG A 32 11.28 -4.74 17.53
N GLN A 33 11.38 -3.85 18.50
CA GLN A 33 10.58 -2.63 18.50
C GLN A 33 11.07 -1.64 17.46
N LEU A 34 10.11 -0.97 16.80
CA LEU A 34 10.32 -0.01 15.73
C LEU A 34 10.22 1.43 16.26
N GLU A 35 11.13 2.27 15.86
CA GLU A 35 10.95 3.73 15.87
C GLU A 35 10.35 4.14 14.53
N VAL A 36 9.07 4.55 14.53
CA VAL A 36 8.30 4.81 13.33
C VAL A 36 8.32 6.30 13.00
N LEU A 37 8.80 6.65 11.80
CA LEU A 37 8.81 8.02 11.29
C LEU A 37 7.64 8.23 10.33
N TYR A 38 6.97 9.37 10.46
CA TYR A 38 5.81 9.78 9.67
C TYR A 38 6.23 10.68 8.50
N ARG A 39 5.96 10.28 7.24
CA ARG A 39 6.40 10.98 6.03
C ARG A 39 5.30 11.02 4.96
N PRO A 40 4.31 11.93 5.03
CA PRO A 40 3.35 12.12 3.95
C PRO A 40 4.03 12.74 2.73
N VAL A 41 3.72 12.22 1.54
CA VAL A 41 4.29 12.70 0.26
C VAL A 41 3.54 13.91 -0.27
N ALA A 42 2.24 13.99 -0.01
CA ALA A 42 1.37 15.10 -0.41
C ALA A 42 0.56 15.62 0.79
N VAL A 43 -0.04 16.79 0.65
CA VAL A 43 -0.82 17.43 1.72
C VAL A 43 -2.29 17.00 1.71
N ASP A 44 -2.78 16.48 0.58
CA ASP A 44 -4.16 16.02 0.35
C ASP A 44 -4.28 15.09 -0.86
N CYS A 45 -5.48 14.52 -1.08
CA CYS A 45 -5.76 13.63 -2.21
C CYS A 45 -5.50 14.28 -3.58
N ASP A 46 -5.82 15.56 -3.74
CA ASP A 46 -5.66 16.24 -5.03
C ASP A 46 -4.18 16.47 -5.35
N SER A 47 -3.37 16.81 -4.36
CA SER A 47 -1.91 16.92 -4.48
C SER A 47 -1.28 15.56 -4.77
N GLN A 48 -1.78 14.49 -4.15
CA GLN A 48 -1.34 13.13 -4.44
C GLN A 48 -1.66 12.71 -5.87
N ILE A 49 -2.87 13.04 -6.37
CA ILE A 49 -3.23 12.78 -7.78
C ILE A 49 -2.28 13.54 -8.71
N ARG A 50 -2.01 14.82 -8.44
CA ARG A 50 -1.02 15.60 -9.22
C ARG A 50 0.35 14.95 -9.23
N PHE A 51 0.84 14.49 -8.06
CA PHE A 51 2.10 13.74 -7.97
C PHE A 51 2.09 12.48 -8.83
N GLN A 52 1.00 11.70 -8.86
CA GLN A 52 0.92 10.48 -9.69
C GLN A 52 1.10 10.78 -11.18
N TYR A 53 0.62 11.92 -11.64
CA TYR A 53 0.67 12.34 -13.05
C TYR A 53 1.81 13.31 -13.38
N SER A 54 2.66 13.71 -12.40
CA SER A 54 3.82 14.54 -12.66
C SER A 54 4.90 13.76 -13.41
N ASP A 55 5.91 14.45 -13.90
CA ASP A 55 7.04 13.81 -14.58
C ASP A 55 7.97 13.05 -13.59
N ASN A 56 8.88 12.25 -14.14
CA ASN A 56 9.75 11.42 -13.32
C ASN A 56 10.78 12.23 -12.53
N ASP A 57 11.19 13.40 -13.03
CA ASP A 57 12.18 14.25 -12.36
C ASP A 57 11.55 14.93 -11.13
N GLU A 58 10.30 15.41 -11.25
CA GLU A 58 9.55 15.97 -10.14
C GLU A 58 9.29 14.91 -9.06
N LYS A 59 8.84 13.70 -9.45
CA LYS A 59 8.66 12.58 -8.51
C LYS A 59 9.95 12.25 -7.80
N ARG A 60 11.06 12.19 -8.54
CA ARG A 60 12.36 11.90 -7.98
C ARG A 60 12.82 12.94 -6.98
N GLN A 61 12.67 14.23 -7.27
CA GLN A 61 13.02 15.31 -6.35
C GLN A 61 12.28 15.19 -5.01
N VAL A 62 10.99 14.89 -5.05
CA VAL A 62 10.20 14.68 -3.83
C VAL A 62 10.70 13.47 -3.03
N MET A 63 10.97 12.34 -3.71
CA MET A 63 11.47 11.14 -3.04
C MET A 63 12.87 11.37 -2.48
N ASP A 64 13.79 11.98 -3.24
CA ASP A 64 15.16 12.26 -2.80
C ASP A 64 15.15 13.13 -1.54
N ALA A 65 14.32 14.16 -1.47
CA ALA A 65 14.24 15.03 -0.29
C ALA A 65 13.84 14.27 0.99
N ILE A 66 12.94 13.29 0.89
CA ILE A 66 12.51 12.48 2.05
C ILE A 66 13.57 11.42 2.39
N PHE A 67 14.00 10.65 1.38
CA PHE A 67 14.89 9.52 1.59
C PHE A 67 16.28 9.95 2.06
N ASP A 68 16.86 10.99 1.46
CA ASP A 68 18.20 11.44 1.83
C ASP A 68 18.23 11.94 3.27
N ALA A 69 17.24 12.73 3.70
CA ALA A 69 17.13 13.18 5.07
C ALA A 69 16.98 12.01 6.06
N ASP A 70 16.18 11.00 5.72
CA ASP A 70 15.96 9.85 6.60
C ASP A 70 17.18 8.91 6.63
N ILE A 71 17.84 8.68 5.48
CA ILE A 71 19.10 7.90 5.41
C ILE A 71 20.21 8.55 6.24
N GLU A 72 20.38 9.87 6.17
CA GLU A 72 21.32 10.64 7.01
C GLU A 72 21.03 10.47 8.51
N ASN A 73 19.75 10.30 8.87
CA ASN A 73 19.32 10.04 10.25
C ASN A 73 19.35 8.54 10.64
N GLY A 74 19.94 7.70 9.80
CA GLY A 74 20.17 6.28 10.08
C GLY A 74 18.98 5.38 9.79
N VAL A 75 17.99 5.83 9.00
CA VAL A 75 16.91 4.96 8.47
C VAL A 75 17.46 4.13 7.31
N ARG A 76 17.13 2.85 7.30
CA ARG A 76 17.46 1.91 6.20
C ARG A 76 16.24 1.21 5.64
N ASP A 77 15.15 1.21 6.38
CA ASP A 77 13.92 0.52 6.04
C ASP A 77 12.79 1.52 5.81
N PHE A 78 12.18 1.46 4.62
CA PHE A 78 11.12 2.35 4.17
C PHE A 78 9.86 1.53 3.88
N PHE A 79 8.77 1.88 4.56
CA PHE A 79 7.48 1.21 4.46
C PHE A 79 6.52 2.10 3.67
N ILE A 80 6.34 1.79 2.38
CA ILE A 80 5.48 2.56 1.48
C ILE A 80 4.04 2.09 1.67
N TYR A 81 3.34 2.72 2.60
CA TYR A 81 1.95 2.38 2.92
C TYR A 81 0.98 3.10 1.97
N CYS A 82 1.15 2.87 0.67
CA CYS A 82 0.30 3.48 -0.37
C CYS A 82 0.43 2.74 -1.71
N ASN A 83 -0.69 2.19 -2.21
CA ASN A 83 -0.74 1.52 -3.52
C ASN A 83 -0.52 2.50 -4.67
N SER A 84 -1.18 3.65 -4.62
CA SER A 84 -1.08 4.69 -5.65
C SER A 84 0.34 5.24 -5.79
N LEU A 85 1.01 5.47 -4.67
CA LEU A 85 2.41 5.92 -4.65
C LEU A 85 3.32 4.84 -5.22
N SER A 86 3.11 3.57 -4.82
CA SER A 86 3.89 2.43 -5.29
C SER A 86 3.76 2.19 -6.79
N GLY A 87 2.61 2.49 -7.38
CA GLY A 87 2.39 2.38 -8.83
C GLY A 87 2.88 3.59 -9.63
N ALA A 88 3.05 4.75 -8.97
CA ALA A 88 3.46 5.99 -9.63
C ALA A 88 4.99 6.17 -9.71
N PHE A 89 5.76 5.39 -8.95
CA PHE A 89 7.20 5.53 -8.85
C PHE A 89 7.89 4.16 -8.83
N ASP A 90 9.01 4.02 -9.53
CA ASP A 90 9.79 2.77 -9.62
C ASP A 90 10.67 2.60 -8.38
N PHE A 91 10.06 2.10 -7.30
CA PHE A 91 10.75 1.85 -6.03
C PHE A 91 11.79 0.74 -6.11
N ASP A 92 11.69 -0.21 -7.05
CA ASP A 92 12.69 -1.28 -7.18
C ASP A 92 14.02 -0.71 -7.68
N ARG A 93 13.95 0.07 -8.75
CA ARG A 93 15.13 0.75 -9.28
C ARG A 93 15.68 1.79 -8.31
N TYR A 94 14.79 2.48 -7.59
CA TYR A 94 15.15 3.50 -6.64
C TYR A 94 15.87 2.93 -5.41
N GLU A 95 15.40 1.81 -4.87
CA GLU A 95 16.05 1.05 -3.78
C GLU A 95 17.49 0.67 -4.15
N MET A 96 17.69 0.08 -5.33
CA MET A 96 19.02 -0.25 -5.84
C MET A 96 19.94 0.98 -5.94
N GLN A 97 19.42 2.11 -6.46
CA GLN A 97 20.17 3.33 -6.62
C GLN A 97 20.56 3.92 -5.26
N LYS A 98 19.62 4.01 -4.31
CA LYS A 98 19.89 4.55 -2.96
C LYS A 98 20.87 3.68 -2.18
N SER A 99 20.82 2.36 -2.33
CA SER A 99 21.83 1.47 -1.73
C SER A 99 23.22 1.70 -2.30
N ILE A 100 23.35 1.92 -3.61
CA ILE A 100 24.63 2.24 -4.25
C ILE A 100 25.15 3.61 -3.78
N ASP A 101 24.29 4.63 -3.80
CA ASP A 101 24.67 6.00 -3.51
C ASP A 101 25.07 6.21 -2.04
N SER A 102 24.38 5.53 -1.12
CA SER A 102 24.66 5.59 0.33
C SER A 102 25.77 4.63 0.79
N GLY A 103 26.03 3.56 0.03
CA GLY A 103 26.90 2.46 0.45
C GLY A 103 26.29 1.59 1.55
N GLU A 104 24.97 1.67 1.76
CA GLU A 104 24.21 0.98 2.80
C GLU A 104 23.11 0.10 2.16
N ASP A 105 22.71 -0.98 2.81
CA ASP A 105 21.57 -1.77 2.38
C ASP A 105 20.27 -1.02 2.70
N ILE A 106 19.64 -0.46 1.68
CA ILE A 106 18.35 0.21 1.77
C ILE A 106 17.26 -0.77 1.38
N HIS A 107 16.21 -0.87 2.19
CA HIS A 107 15.06 -1.74 1.96
C HIS A 107 13.78 -0.92 1.81
N ILE A 108 13.08 -1.11 0.70
CA ILE A 108 11.81 -0.45 0.43
C ILE A 108 10.71 -1.49 0.29
N ILE A 109 9.81 -1.54 1.25
CA ILE A 109 8.66 -2.45 1.27
C ILE A 109 7.46 -1.74 0.67
N THR A 110 6.87 -2.32 -0.39
CA THR A 110 5.70 -1.76 -1.06
C THR A 110 4.59 -2.81 -1.21
N PRO A 111 3.30 -2.40 -1.30
CA PRO A 111 2.22 -3.33 -1.61
C PRO A 111 2.45 -4.08 -2.93
N LEU A 112 2.98 -3.41 -3.97
CA LEU A 112 3.21 -4.04 -5.26
C LEU A 112 4.24 -5.17 -5.20
N LYS A 113 5.26 -5.07 -4.32
CA LYS A 113 6.20 -6.18 -4.09
C LYS A 113 5.50 -7.42 -3.53
N ILE A 114 4.52 -7.23 -2.65
CA ILE A 114 3.70 -8.31 -2.10
C ILE A 114 2.81 -8.93 -3.18
N TYR A 115 2.18 -8.12 -4.02
CA TYR A 115 1.27 -8.61 -5.06
C TYR A 115 1.97 -9.49 -6.10
N ARG A 116 3.25 -9.26 -6.38
CA ARG A 116 4.04 -10.14 -7.25
C ARG A 116 4.07 -11.60 -6.78
N SER A 117 4.03 -11.85 -5.48
CA SER A 117 3.93 -13.22 -4.94
C SER A 117 2.48 -13.70 -4.83
N LEU A 118 1.56 -12.81 -4.50
CA LEU A 118 0.14 -13.09 -4.28
C LEU A 118 -0.55 -13.64 -5.53
N GLY A 119 -0.23 -13.12 -6.71
CA GLY A 119 -0.84 -13.52 -7.99
C GLY A 119 -0.76 -15.01 -8.30
N ARG A 120 0.22 -15.73 -7.76
CA ARG A 120 0.38 -17.17 -7.96
C ARG A 120 -0.70 -18.02 -7.30
N GLY A 121 -1.36 -17.49 -6.27
CA GLY A 121 -2.34 -18.21 -5.46
C GLY A 121 -3.74 -18.26 -6.09
N TYR A 122 -4.00 -17.49 -7.16
CA TYR A 122 -5.34 -17.27 -7.69
C TYR A 122 -5.41 -17.49 -9.21
N ARG A 123 -6.60 -17.84 -9.68
CA ARG A 123 -6.95 -17.84 -11.12
C ARG A 123 -7.74 -16.59 -11.49
N ARG A 124 -8.60 -16.11 -10.58
CA ARG A 124 -9.40 -14.91 -10.75
C ARG A 124 -9.43 -14.13 -9.46
N LEU A 125 -9.09 -12.84 -9.52
CA LEU A 125 -9.02 -11.98 -8.35
C LEU A 125 -9.74 -10.67 -8.61
N GLY A 126 -10.65 -10.30 -7.71
CA GLY A 126 -11.22 -8.96 -7.66
C GLY A 126 -10.21 -7.98 -7.08
N VAL A 127 -10.17 -6.76 -7.59
CA VAL A 127 -9.33 -5.67 -7.06
C VAL A 127 -10.18 -4.41 -6.95
N ILE A 128 -10.30 -3.87 -5.75
CA ILE A 128 -10.87 -2.54 -5.51
C ILE A 128 -9.71 -1.60 -5.17
N ALA A 129 -9.51 -0.56 -5.99
CA ALA A 129 -8.40 0.38 -5.85
C ALA A 129 -8.89 1.82 -5.72
N ALA A 130 -8.00 2.75 -5.34
CA ALA A 130 -8.31 4.17 -5.21
C ALA A 130 -8.72 4.81 -6.55
N ASN A 131 -8.05 4.43 -7.63
CA ASN A 131 -8.34 4.91 -9.00
C ASN A 131 -7.89 3.86 -10.03
N ASN A 132 -8.22 4.10 -11.31
CA ASN A 132 -7.92 3.15 -12.39
C ASN A 132 -6.41 3.01 -12.66
N LEU A 133 -5.61 4.04 -12.43
CA LEU A 133 -4.15 3.93 -12.57
C LEU A 133 -3.58 2.98 -11.51
N SER A 134 -4.04 3.09 -10.27
CA SER A 134 -3.67 2.17 -9.19
C SER A 134 -4.15 0.75 -9.47
N ALA A 135 -5.38 0.57 -9.96
CA ALA A 135 -5.91 -0.74 -10.34
C ALA A 135 -5.04 -1.41 -11.42
N HIS A 136 -4.62 -0.65 -12.44
CA HIS A 136 -3.72 -1.13 -13.50
C HIS A 136 -2.35 -1.54 -12.95
N SER A 137 -1.72 -0.73 -12.11
CA SER A 137 -0.41 -1.06 -11.50
C SER A 137 -0.48 -2.32 -10.63
N ILE A 138 -1.60 -2.51 -9.92
CA ILE A 138 -1.86 -3.73 -9.13
C ILE A 138 -1.99 -4.94 -10.05
N GLU A 139 -2.77 -4.83 -11.13
CA GLU A 139 -2.93 -5.89 -12.13
C GLU A 139 -1.58 -6.30 -12.73
N GLU A 140 -0.75 -5.34 -13.17
CA GLU A 140 0.59 -5.61 -13.68
C GLU A 140 1.47 -6.36 -12.65
N ALA A 141 1.44 -5.92 -11.37
CA ALA A 141 2.20 -6.57 -10.32
C ALA A 141 1.74 -8.01 -10.08
N LEU A 142 0.44 -8.26 -10.00
CA LEU A 142 -0.15 -9.59 -9.84
C LEU A 142 0.19 -10.51 -11.03
N MET A 143 0.03 -10.02 -12.26
CA MET A 143 0.28 -10.77 -13.48
C MET A 143 1.76 -11.01 -13.77
N SER A 144 2.66 -10.26 -13.14
CA SER A 144 4.12 -10.44 -13.32
C SER A 144 4.59 -11.86 -12.93
N SER A 145 3.90 -12.50 -11.99
CA SER A 145 4.20 -13.86 -11.53
C SER A 145 3.22 -14.93 -12.02
N ASN A 146 2.07 -14.53 -12.57
CA ASN A 146 1.04 -15.42 -13.09
C ASN A 146 0.30 -14.76 -14.26
N ARG A 147 0.74 -15.05 -15.48
CA ARG A 147 0.16 -14.46 -16.70
C ARG A 147 -1.22 -14.98 -17.04
N ASP A 148 -1.65 -16.09 -16.42
CA ASP A 148 -2.96 -16.69 -16.61
C ASP A 148 -3.99 -16.19 -15.58
N LEU A 149 -3.57 -15.29 -14.66
CA LEU A 149 -4.46 -14.66 -13.71
C LEU A 149 -5.42 -13.71 -14.43
N TYR A 150 -6.70 -13.85 -14.14
CA TYR A 150 -7.72 -12.92 -14.60
C TYR A 150 -8.07 -11.94 -13.48
N VAL A 151 -7.79 -10.65 -13.69
CA VAL A 151 -8.05 -9.58 -12.72
C VAL A 151 -9.33 -8.83 -13.10
N ILE A 152 -10.22 -8.66 -12.11
CA ILE A 152 -11.45 -7.87 -12.23
C ILE A 152 -11.25 -6.61 -11.40
N GLY A 153 -10.69 -5.55 -12.02
CA GLY A 153 -10.31 -4.31 -11.37
C GLY A 153 -11.41 -3.24 -11.38
N SER A 154 -11.53 -2.51 -10.27
CA SER A 154 -12.35 -1.31 -10.16
C SER A 154 -11.59 -0.24 -9.37
N GLY A 155 -11.53 1.00 -9.91
CA GLY A 155 -10.98 2.17 -9.23
C GLY A 155 -12.08 3.16 -8.85
N ASN A 156 -12.18 3.53 -7.55
CA ASN A 156 -13.20 4.46 -7.08
C ASN A 156 -12.65 5.43 -6.03
N MET A 157 -12.28 6.64 -6.46
CA MET A 157 -11.74 7.69 -5.57
C MET A 157 -12.78 8.22 -4.57
N ALA A 158 -14.08 8.05 -4.83
CA ALA A 158 -15.11 8.49 -3.89
C ALA A 158 -15.02 7.75 -2.55
N ILE A 159 -14.58 6.49 -2.56
CA ILE A 159 -14.36 5.70 -1.34
C ILE A 159 -13.25 6.35 -0.49
N VAL A 160 -12.12 6.69 -1.11
CA VAL A 160 -10.98 7.32 -0.43
C VAL A 160 -11.38 8.67 0.19
N ARG A 161 -12.06 9.53 -0.60
CA ARG A 161 -12.53 10.84 -0.12
C ARG A 161 -13.48 10.70 1.06
N ALA A 162 -14.44 9.78 1.00
CA ALA A 162 -15.38 9.55 2.08
C ALA A 162 -14.68 9.06 3.37
N ILE A 163 -13.63 8.24 3.25
CA ILE A 163 -12.81 7.81 4.40
C ILE A 163 -12.06 9.01 5.00
N GLU A 164 -11.42 9.84 4.17
CA GLU A 164 -10.68 11.02 4.64
C GLU A 164 -11.59 12.09 5.26
N GLU A 165 -12.84 12.18 4.81
CA GLU A 165 -13.87 13.04 5.38
C GLU A 165 -14.50 12.47 6.67
N GLY A 166 -14.13 11.23 7.06
CA GLY A 166 -14.55 10.59 8.31
C GLY A 166 -15.98 10.04 8.28
N TYR A 167 -16.50 9.70 7.10
CA TYR A 167 -17.80 9.03 7.02
C TYR A 167 -17.74 7.63 7.63
N GLU A 168 -18.87 7.20 8.21
CA GLU A 168 -19.00 5.88 8.79
C GLU A 168 -18.85 4.77 7.74
N PRO A 169 -18.14 3.65 8.04
CA PRO A 169 -17.91 2.56 7.09
C PRO A 169 -19.16 2.04 6.41
N SER A 170 -20.26 1.84 7.15
CA SER A 170 -21.54 1.35 6.60
C SER A 170 -22.13 2.31 5.57
N ALA A 171 -22.05 3.63 5.81
CA ALA A 171 -22.53 4.65 4.87
C ALA A 171 -21.69 4.67 3.58
N ILE A 172 -20.38 4.47 3.69
CA ILE A 172 -19.47 4.38 2.53
C ILE A 172 -19.78 3.14 1.70
N ILE A 173 -19.94 1.99 2.35
CA ILE A 173 -20.27 0.73 1.68
C ILE A 173 -21.56 0.86 0.86
N GLU A 174 -22.60 1.45 1.44
CA GLU A 174 -23.87 1.67 0.78
C GLU A 174 -23.75 2.70 -0.37
N SER A 175 -23.23 3.89 -0.09
CA SER A 175 -23.18 4.99 -1.06
C SER A 175 -22.24 4.75 -2.23
N CYS A 176 -21.17 3.98 -2.02
CA CYS A 176 -20.21 3.62 -3.06
C CYS A 176 -20.52 2.27 -3.74
N GLY A 177 -21.59 1.57 -3.35
CA GLY A 177 -22.05 0.32 -3.98
C GLY A 177 -21.07 -0.84 -3.81
N LEU A 178 -20.36 -0.94 -2.68
CA LEU A 178 -19.34 -2.00 -2.49
C LEU A 178 -19.95 -3.40 -2.47
N ALA A 179 -21.16 -3.58 -1.94
CA ALA A 179 -21.87 -4.85 -2.00
C ALA A 179 -22.26 -5.24 -3.44
N ASP A 180 -22.53 -4.27 -4.31
CA ASP A 180 -22.79 -4.51 -5.73
C ASP A 180 -21.51 -4.90 -6.48
N MET A 181 -20.38 -4.26 -6.14
CA MET A 181 -19.07 -4.63 -6.67
C MET A 181 -18.69 -6.05 -6.30
N ASP A 182 -18.91 -6.46 -5.05
CA ASP A 182 -18.69 -7.83 -4.58
C ASP A 182 -19.51 -8.83 -5.42
N ARG A 183 -20.82 -8.62 -5.52
CA ARG A 183 -21.71 -9.49 -6.32
C ARG A 183 -21.28 -9.56 -7.80
N TYR A 184 -20.83 -8.46 -8.37
CA TYR A 184 -20.32 -8.45 -9.74
C TYR A 184 -19.03 -9.27 -9.87
N MET A 185 -18.08 -9.09 -8.96
CA MET A 185 -16.82 -9.83 -8.96
C MET A 185 -17.04 -11.32 -8.73
N GLU A 186 -17.94 -11.69 -7.80
CA GLU A 186 -18.36 -13.07 -7.57
C GLU A 186 -18.99 -13.68 -8.82
N ALA A 187 -19.91 -12.97 -9.50
CA ALA A 187 -20.53 -13.43 -10.74
C ALA A 187 -19.52 -13.61 -11.89
N CYS A 188 -18.40 -12.85 -11.87
CA CYS A 188 -17.26 -13.05 -12.78
C CYS A 188 -16.35 -14.21 -12.34
N GLY A 189 -16.62 -14.84 -11.21
CA GLY A 189 -15.89 -15.99 -10.68
C GLY A 189 -14.60 -15.62 -9.94
N ALA A 190 -14.52 -14.40 -9.38
CA ALA A 190 -13.42 -14.03 -8.48
C ALA A 190 -13.39 -14.95 -7.25
N GLU A 191 -12.21 -15.30 -6.78
CA GLU A 191 -11.98 -16.19 -5.63
C GLU A 191 -11.82 -15.37 -4.34
N ALA A 192 -11.43 -14.09 -4.46
CA ALA A 192 -11.28 -13.13 -3.36
C ALA A 192 -11.27 -11.71 -3.92
N ILE A 193 -11.36 -10.72 -3.04
CA ILE A 193 -11.20 -9.29 -3.36
C ILE A 193 -9.97 -8.74 -2.65
N LEU A 194 -9.02 -8.21 -3.43
CA LEU A 194 -7.87 -7.48 -2.91
C LEU A 194 -8.26 -6.02 -2.64
N LEU A 195 -8.05 -5.60 -1.38
CA LEU A 195 -8.20 -4.21 -0.96
C LEU A 195 -6.98 -3.41 -1.44
N GLY A 196 -7.03 -2.94 -2.67
CA GLY A 196 -5.94 -2.28 -3.38
C GLY A 196 -5.75 -0.80 -3.02
N CYS A 197 -6.11 -0.42 -1.79
CA CYS A 197 -5.87 0.89 -1.23
C CYS A 197 -5.67 0.78 0.28
N THR A 198 -4.67 1.47 0.80
CA THR A 198 -4.30 1.46 2.22
C THR A 198 -5.29 2.17 3.15
N HIS A 199 -6.25 2.93 2.59
CA HIS A 199 -7.40 3.43 3.32
C HIS A 199 -8.47 2.34 3.60
N PHE A 200 -8.57 1.31 2.76
CA PHE A 200 -9.68 0.38 2.78
C PHE A 200 -9.74 -0.57 3.97
N PRO A 201 -8.65 -0.86 4.71
CA PRO A 201 -8.75 -1.53 6.00
C PRO A 201 -9.71 -0.86 6.99
N TYR A 202 -9.94 0.47 6.85
CA TYR A 202 -10.97 1.21 7.60
C TYR A 202 -12.39 0.64 7.41
N LEU A 203 -12.67 0.08 6.24
CA LEU A 203 -13.98 -0.47 5.88
C LEU A 203 -14.10 -1.98 6.14
N LYS A 204 -12.97 -2.67 6.36
CA LYS A 204 -12.88 -4.12 6.27
C LYS A 204 -13.92 -4.84 7.11
N ASP A 205 -14.02 -4.52 8.42
CA ASP A 205 -14.90 -5.20 9.36
C ASP A 205 -16.38 -5.05 8.97
N GLU A 206 -16.77 -3.89 8.46
CA GLU A 206 -18.16 -3.66 7.99
C GLU A 206 -18.39 -4.27 6.61
N PHE A 207 -17.39 -4.24 5.73
CA PHE A 207 -17.52 -4.82 4.40
C PHE A 207 -17.59 -6.35 4.45
N GLU A 208 -16.86 -7.01 5.35
CA GLU A 208 -16.93 -8.46 5.57
C GLU A 208 -18.34 -8.94 5.97
N LYS A 209 -19.17 -8.08 6.57
CA LYS A 209 -20.56 -8.44 6.96
C LYS A 209 -21.51 -8.55 5.75
N VAL A 210 -21.18 -7.91 4.63
CA VAL A 210 -22.03 -7.83 3.43
C VAL A 210 -21.37 -8.42 2.18
N CYS A 211 -20.07 -8.74 2.28
CA CYS A 211 -19.27 -9.31 1.20
C CYS A 211 -19.37 -10.84 1.21
N GLY A 212 -19.57 -11.45 0.04
CA GLY A 212 -19.57 -12.91 -0.13
C GLY A 212 -18.18 -13.49 -0.36
N LEU A 213 -17.27 -12.67 -0.90
CA LEU A 213 -15.89 -13.07 -1.20
C LEU A 213 -14.94 -12.75 -0.06
N PRO A 214 -13.89 -13.56 0.18
CA PRO A 214 -12.82 -13.23 1.14
C PRO A 214 -12.12 -11.92 0.77
N LEU A 215 -11.86 -11.07 1.77
CA LEU A 215 -11.12 -9.83 1.60
C LEU A 215 -9.63 -10.02 1.91
N ILE A 216 -8.75 -9.54 1.04
CA ILE A 216 -7.29 -9.58 1.20
C ILE A 216 -6.80 -8.17 1.51
N ASP A 217 -6.19 -8.00 2.69
CA ASP A 217 -5.43 -6.81 3.08
C ASP A 217 -3.93 -7.14 3.03
N PRO A 218 -3.10 -6.44 2.25
CA PRO A 218 -1.67 -6.75 2.13
C PRO A 218 -0.84 -6.32 3.35
N ALA A 219 -1.39 -5.55 4.29
CA ALA A 219 -0.62 -4.91 5.34
C ALA A 219 0.17 -5.90 6.23
N ASP A 220 -0.44 -7.03 6.60
CA ASP A 220 0.25 -8.04 7.40
C ASP A 220 1.41 -8.69 6.65
N MET A 221 1.24 -9.00 5.36
CA MET A 221 2.31 -9.54 4.53
C MET A 221 3.44 -8.52 4.31
N MET A 222 3.11 -7.23 4.20
CA MET A 222 4.09 -6.15 4.15
C MET A 222 4.90 -6.07 5.46
N TYR A 223 4.23 -6.20 6.61
CA TYR A 223 4.90 -6.22 7.91
C TYR A 223 5.85 -7.42 8.07
N GLU A 224 5.42 -8.61 7.66
CA GLU A 224 6.29 -9.80 7.66
C GLU A 224 7.54 -9.55 6.82
N LYS A 225 7.37 -8.95 5.64
CA LYS A 225 8.48 -8.61 4.75
C LYS A 225 9.43 -7.55 5.35
N LEU A 226 8.87 -6.56 6.08
CA LEU A 226 9.67 -5.58 6.83
C LEU A 226 10.48 -6.27 7.94
N MET A 227 9.91 -7.22 8.67
CA MET A 227 10.62 -7.93 9.73
C MET A 227 11.69 -8.88 9.19
N GLU A 228 11.53 -9.41 7.96
CA GLU A 228 12.58 -10.18 7.29
C GLU A 228 13.81 -9.33 6.98
N SER A 229 13.67 -8.08 6.54
CA SER A 229 14.81 -7.20 6.26
C SER A 229 15.67 -6.97 7.50
N PHE A 230 15.06 -6.81 8.67
CA PHE A 230 15.81 -6.66 9.93
C PHE A 230 16.59 -7.89 10.36
N ILE A 231 16.08 -9.11 10.07
CA ILE A 231 16.78 -10.36 10.38
C ILE A 231 18.05 -10.51 9.52
N LEU A 232 18.03 -10.01 8.30
CA LEU A 232 19.16 -10.09 7.37
C LEU A 232 20.28 -9.08 7.69
N GLN A 233 20.00 -8.05 8.47
CA GLN A 233 20.95 -7.01 8.88
C GLN A 233 21.71 -7.35 10.19
N GLY A 234 21.31 -8.36 10.95
CA GLY A 234 21.90 -8.79 12.23
C GLY A 234 22.68 -10.07 12.13
#